data_a4c822a8db23529b719c7cd3db020947
#
_entry.id   a4c822a8db23529b719c7cd3db020947
#
_cell.length_a   1.000
_cell.length_b   1.000
_cell.length_c   1.000
_cell.angle_alpha   90.00
_cell.angle_beta   90.00
_cell.angle_gamma   90.00
#
_symmetry.space_group_name_H-M   'P 1'
#
loop_
_entity.id
_entity.type
_entity.pdbx_description
1 polymer ?
#
loop_
_entity_poly.entity_id
_entity_poly.type
_entity_poly.pdbx_seq_one_letter_code
_entity_poly.pdbx_strand_id
1 'polypeptide(L)'
;HKPVSTVLDFFEVEQVTLIGLSLGGCLALRAAAAEPRVERLVAYDVLTNLFDINLRQTNALPRVLLKVLLRLGATRIVNWMIAQVARKSPVVQWGLQQGMHVTGTSSAFEFLQRAKQFQTADVSASIRQDVLLLAGSEDHYVPIEQWHDQIRMLKNARSITARLFTRSESAQNHCQVGNSGL
;
A
#
# COMPACT_ATOMS: atom_id res chain seq x y z
N HIS A 1 -11.93 6.85 -3.98
CA HIS A 1 -12.58 7.88 -3.14
C HIS A 1 -14.07 7.59 -2.88
N LYS A 2 -14.81 7.03 -3.84
CA LYS A 2 -16.27 6.84 -3.70
C LYS A 2 -16.74 6.28 -2.35
N PRO A 3 -16.16 5.19 -1.78
CA PRO A 3 -16.59 4.70 -0.46
C PRO A 3 -16.42 5.73 0.65
N VAL A 4 -15.33 6.52 0.62
CA VAL A 4 -15.10 7.59 1.60
C VAL A 4 -16.15 8.67 1.45
N SER A 5 -16.40 9.17 0.23
CA SER A 5 -17.44 10.17 -0.02
C SER A 5 -18.81 9.69 0.47
N THR A 6 -19.19 8.45 0.16
CA THR A 6 -20.48 7.88 0.61
C THR A 6 -20.62 7.86 2.14
N VAL A 7 -19.55 7.53 2.86
CA VAL A 7 -19.56 7.55 4.34
C VAL A 7 -19.69 8.98 4.87
N LEU A 8 -18.94 9.92 4.29
CA LEU A 8 -19.01 11.33 4.68
C LEU A 8 -20.40 11.94 4.39
N ASP A 9 -21.00 11.57 3.27
CA ASP A 9 -22.36 11.99 2.91
C ASP A 9 -23.39 11.44 3.90
N PHE A 10 -23.28 10.15 4.24
CA PHE A 10 -24.21 9.49 5.15
C PHE A 10 -24.19 10.09 6.56
N PHE A 11 -23.00 10.48 7.06
CA PHE A 11 -22.83 11.09 8.37
C PHE A 11 -22.83 12.63 8.34
N GLU A 12 -23.09 13.24 7.20
CA GLU A 12 -23.10 14.70 6.98
C GLU A 12 -21.82 15.38 7.50
N VAL A 13 -20.65 14.73 7.23
CA VAL A 13 -19.35 15.24 7.69
C VAL A 13 -18.77 16.19 6.64
N GLU A 14 -18.49 17.43 7.05
CA GLU A 14 -17.95 18.47 6.16
C GLU A 14 -16.41 18.53 6.15
N GLN A 15 -15.76 18.11 7.24
CA GLN A 15 -14.30 18.15 7.38
C GLN A 15 -13.81 16.93 8.13
N VAL A 16 -12.73 16.30 7.64
CA VAL A 16 -12.22 15.06 8.24
C VAL A 16 -10.69 14.96 8.18
N THR A 17 -10.12 14.34 9.19
CA THR A 17 -8.79 13.75 9.14
C THR A 17 -8.94 12.29 8.73
N LEU A 18 -8.39 11.93 7.58
CA LEU A 18 -8.45 10.56 7.08
C LEU A 18 -7.17 9.81 7.48
N ILE A 19 -7.35 8.67 8.16
CA ILE A 19 -6.23 7.81 8.58
C ILE A 19 -6.28 6.52 7.80
N GLY A 20 -5.18 6.16 7.16
CA GLY A 20 -5.02 4.91 6.42
C GLY A 20 -3.82 4.12 6.90
N LEU A 21 -4.01 2.83 7.23
CA LEU A 21 -2.97 1.91 7.68
C LEU A 21 -2.59 0.96 6.55
N SER A 22 -1.31 0.75 6.31
CA SER A 22 -0.78 -0.21 5.35
C SER A 22 -1.37 0.04 3.94
N LEU A 23 -2.07 -0.93 3.33
CA LEU A 23 -2.82 -0.72 2.09
C LEU A 23 -3.86 0.41 2.24
N GLY A 24 -4.43 0.60 3.42
CA GLY A 24 -5.32 1.72 3.73
C GLY A 24 -4.64 3.08 3.56
N GLY A 25 -3.33 3.20 3.80
CA GLY A 25 -2.56 4.41 3.52
C GLY A 25 -2.54 4.77 2.04
N CYS A 26 -2.35 3.78 1.15
CA CYS A 26 -2.49 3.97 -0.29
C CYS A 26 -3.91 4.42 -0.68
N LEU A 27 -4.93 3.78 -0.12
CA LEU A 27 -6.33 4.12 -0.40
C LEU A 27 -6.71 5.49 0.14
N ALA A 28 -6.21 5.87 1.30
CA ALA A 28 -6.45 7.18 1.92
C ALA A 28 -5.84 8.32 1.08
N LEU A 29 -4.60 8.15 0.58
CA LEU A 29 -3.98 9.10 -0.36
C LEU A 29 -4.83 9.26 -1.64
N ARG A 30 -5.28 8.14 -2.21
CA ARG A 30 -6.15 8.16 -3.41
C ARG A 30 -7.51 8.80 -3.13
N ALA A 31 -8.06 8.62 -1.95
CA ALA A 31 -9.30 9.27 -1.54
C ALA A 31 -9.11 10.77 -1.35
N ALA A 32 -8.07 11.19 -0.60
CA ALA A 32 -7.76 12.58 -0.33
C ALA A 32 -7.49 13.41 -1.60
N ALA A 33 -6.91 12.77 -2.63
CA ALA A 33 -6.69 13.44 -3.93
C ALA A 33 -7.98 13.83 -4.66
N ALA A 34 -9.13 13.24 -4.29
CA ALA A 34 -10.40 13.43 -4.99
C ALA A 34 -11.57 13.87 -4.08
N GLU A 35 -11.40 13.83 -2.75
CA GLU A 35 -12.42 14.20 -1.76
C GLU A 35 -11.98 15.48 -1.01
N PRO A 36 -12.57 16.62 -1.31
CA PRO A 36 -12.13 17.91 -0.75
C PRO A 36 -12.39 18.08 0.74
N ARG A 37 -13.30 17.29 1.34
CA ARG A 37 -13.57 17.31 2.79
C ARG A 37 -12.44 16.67 3.62
N VAL A 38 -11.53 15.96 2.98
CA VAL A 38 -10.31 15.49 3.64
C VAL A 38 -9.34 16.66 3.77
N GLU A 39 -9.21 17.21 4.96
CA GLU A 39 -8.28 18.32 5.24
C GLU A 39 -6.90 17.87 5.69
N ARG A 40 -6.85 16.75 6.40
CA ARG A 40 -5.62 16.16 6.91
C ARG A 40 -5.58 14.68 6.59
N LEU A 41 -4.39 14.20 6.32
CA LEU A 41 -4.15 12.81 5.96
C LEU A 41 -3.06 12.21 6.84
N VAL A 42 -3.34 11.05 7.41
CA VAL A 42 -2.35 10.23 8.11
C VAL A 42 -2.19 8.93 7.34
N ALA A 43 -0.99 8.67 6.83
CA ALA A 43 -0.64 7.43 6.16
C ALA A 43 0.39 6.66 6.99
N TYR A 44 -0.06 5.54 7.53
CA TYR A 44 0.65 4.69 8.47
C TYR A 44 1.22 3.49 7.71
N ASP A 45 2.55 3.38 7.59
CA ASP A 45 3.24 2.37 6.77
C ASP A 45 2.65 2.25 5.36
N VAL A 46 2.67 3.38 4.66
CA VAL A 46 2.01 3.54 3.37
C VAL A 46 2.62 2.66 2.28
N LEU A 47 1.78 1.85 1.64
CA LEU A 47 2.15 1.17 0.40
C LEU A 47 2.00 2.16 -0.77
N THR A 48 3.12 2.55 -1.36
CA THR A 48 3.08 3.38 -2.58
C THR A 48 2.82 2.58 -3.85
N ASN A 49 3.16 1.27 -3.82
CA ASN A 49 2.96 0.37 -4.95
C ASN A 49 2.83 -1.08 -4.48
N LEU A 50 1.58 -1.58 -4.41
CA LEU A 50 1.29 -2.95 -3.97
C LEU A 50 1.90 -4.01 -4.90
N PHE A 51 1.94 -3.75 -6.21
CA PHE A 51 2.50 -4.69 -7.16
C PHE A 51 4.00 -4.91 -6.93
N ASP A 52 4.76 -3.83 -6.69
CA ASP A 52 6.21 -3.94 -6.43
C ASP A 52 6.50 -4.66 -5.10
N ILE A 53 5.69 -4.46 -4.07
CA ILE A 53 5.81 -5.19 -2.80
C ILE A 53 5.65 -6.70 -3.03
N ASN A 54 4.62 -7.11 -3.76
CA ASN A 54 4.41 -8.53 -4.07
C ASN A 54 5.58 -9.11 -4.89
N LEU A 55 6.16 -8.34 -5.79
CA LEU A 55 7.31 -8.79 -6.57
C LEU A 55 8.60 -8.89 -5.75
N ARG A 56 8.77 -8.10 -4.70
CA ARG A 56 9.97 -8.15 -3.83
C ARG A 56 10.08 -9.46 -3.04
N GLN A 57 8.98 -10.18 -2.86
CA GLN A 57 8.99 -11.52 -2.26
C GLN A 57 9.69 -12.57 -3.14
N THR A 58 10.09 -12.20 -4.37
CA THR A 58 10.83 -13.05 -5.31
C THR A 58 12.24 -12.50 -5.58
N ASN A 59 13.20 -13.38 -5.89
CA ASN A 59 14.54 -13.00 -6.33
C ASN A 59 14.50 -12.19 -7.65
N ALA A 60 15.60 -11.49 -7.99
CA ALA A 60 15.63 -10.55 -9.11
C ALA A 60 15.31 -11.21 -10.47
N LEU A 61 15.92 -12.36 -10.79
CA LEU A 61 15.73 -13.03 -12.08
C LEU A 61 14.30 -13.57 -12.29
N PRO A 62 13.71 -14.31 -11.32
CA PRO A 62 12.29 -14.67 -11.38
C PRO A 62 11.35 -13.46 -11.47
N ARG A 63 11.71 -12.32 -10.89
CA ARG A 63 10.93 -11.08 -10.93
C ARG A 63 10.80 -10.54 -12.35
N VAL A 64 11.90 -10.48 -13.11
CA VAL A 64 11.88 -10.02 -14.50
C VAL A 64 11.04 -10.97 -15.35
N LEU A 65 11.25 -12.27 -15.22
CA LEU A 65 10.45 -13.28 -15.91
C LEU A 65 8.97 -13.16 -15.60
N LEU A 66 8.62 -12.98 -14.32
CA LEU A 66 7.23 -12.82 -13.89
C LEU A 66 6.58 -11.57 -14.51
N LYS A 67 7.30 -10.44 -14.59
CA LYS A 67 6.80 -9.23 -15.28
C LYS A 67 6.53 -9.49 -16.76
N VAL A 68 7.40 -10.21 -17.45
CA VAL A 68 7.21 -10.58 -18.85
C VAL A 68 6.00 -11.49 -19.03
N LEU A 69 5.90 -12.56 -18.22
CA LEU A 69 4.79 -13.50 -18.28
C LEU A 69 3.43 -12.84 -17.97
N LEU A 70 3.41 -11.89 -17.03
CA LEU A 70 2.22 -11.09 -16.75
C LEU A 70 1.81 -10.20 -17.93
N ARG A 71 2.78 -9.64 -18.67
CA ARG A 71 2.52 -8.86 -19.88
C ARG A 71 2.00 -9.72 -21.03
N LEU A 72 2.53 -10.93 -21.16
CA LEU A 72 2.13 -11.89 -22.20
C LEU A 72 0.82 -12.63 -21.90
N GLY A 73 0.20 -12.40 -20.71
CA GLY A 73 -1.02 -13.08 -20.32
C GLY A 73 -0.84 -14.57 -20.00
N ALA A 74 0.37 -15.01 -19.64
CA ALA A 74 0.70 -16.42 -19.38
C ALA A 74 0.12 -16.92 -18.04
N THR A 75 -1.20 -16.87 -17.89
CA THR A 75 -1.95 -17.12 -16.64
C THR A 75 -1.56 -18.44 -15.97
N ARG A 76 -1.52 -19.54 -16.72
CA ARG A 76 -1.22 -20.88 -16.17
C ARG A 76 0.19 -20.95 -15.58
N ILE A 77 1.17 -20.37 -16.27
CA ILE A 77 2.58 -20.37 -15.85
C ILE A 77 2.75 -19.51 -14.61
N VAL A 78 2.18 -18.30 -14.60
CA VAL A 78 2.21 -17.39 -13.45
C VAL A 78 1.58 -18.04 -12.21
N ASN A 79 0.38 -18.60 -12.35
CA ASN A 79 -0.29 -19.26 -11.23
C ASN A 79 0.53 -20.44 -10.70
N TRP A 80 1.14 -21.25 -11.57
CA TRP A 80 2.01 -22.34 -11.15
C TRP A 80 3.24 -21.82 -10.40
N MET A 81 3.94 -20.83 -10.93
CA MET A 81 5.12 -20.21 -10.28
C MET A 81 4.80 -19.68 -8.88
N ILE A 82 3.72 -18.92 -8.75
CA ILE A 82 3.32 -18.35 -7.47
C ILE A 82 2.90 -19.45 -6.49
N ALA A 83 2.20 -20.48 -6.94
CA ALA A 83 1.85 -21.62 -6.10
C ALA A 83 3.08 -22.35 -5.54
N GLN A 84 4.19 -22.48 -6.32
CA GLN A 84 5.42 -23.07 -5.80
C GLN A 84 6.06 -22.23 -4.68
N VAL A 85 6.01 -20.90 -4.79
CA VAL A 85 6.51 -19.98 -3.76
C VAL A 85 5.61 -20.03 -2.51
N ALA A 86 4.30 -19.97 -2.69
CA ALA A 86 3.32 -20.00 -1.60
C ALA A 86 3.40 -21.30 -0.77
N ARG A 87 3.66 -22.46 -1.42
CA ARG A 87 3.86 -23.74 -0.71
C ARG A 87 5.04 -23.73 0.26
N LYS A 88 6.05 -22.89 0.02
CA LYS A 88 7.29 -22.80 0.82
C LYS A 88 7.25 -21.72 1.90
N SER A 89 6.26 -20.83 1.85
CA SER A 89 6.17 -19.69 2.76
C SER A 89 4.73 -19.44 3.19
N PRO A 90 4.38 -19.74 4.46
CA PRO A 90 3.04 -19.45 5.00
C PRO A 90 2.65 -17.98 4.88
N VAL A 91 3.61 -17.05 5.00
CA VAL A 91 3.39 -15.60 4.86
C VAL A 91 2.97 -15.24 3.43
N VAL A 92 3.66 -15.81 2.42
CA VAL A 92 3.30 -15.60 1.01
C VAL A 92 1.95 -16.21 0.70
N GLN A 93 1.65 -17.40 1.23
CA GLN A 93 0.36 -18.06 1.05
C GLN A 93 -0.77 -17.22 1.65
N TRP A 94 -0.60 -16.75 2.88
CA TRP A 94 -1.57 -15.88 3.54
C TRP A 94 -1.76 -14.57 2.76
N GLY A 95 -0.66 -13.89 2.41
CA GLY A 95 -0.73 -12.61 1.68
C GLY A 95 -1.42 -12.76 0.32
N LEU A 96 -1.19 -13.87 -0.40
CA LEU A 96 -1.85 -14.17 -1.65
C LEU A 96 -3.37 -14.39 -1.46
N GLN A 97 -3.76 -15.21 -0.48
CA GLN A 97 -5.16 -15.49 -0.19
C GLN A 97 -5.91 -14.22 0.24
N GLN A 98 -5.31 -13.46 1.16
CA GLN A 98 -5.86 -12.18 1.62
C GLN A 98 -5.95 -11.17 0.47
N GLY A 99 -4.91 -11.07 -0.37
CA GLY A 99 -4.90 -10.19 -1.52
C GLY A 99 -5.98 -10.54 -2.54
N MET A 100 -6.15 -11.82 -2.86
CA MET A 100 -7.23 -12.29 -3.74
C MET A 100 -8.62 -12.00 -3.16
N HIS A 101 -8.80 -12.24 -1.85
CA HIS A 101 -10.07 -11.95 -1.16
C HIS A 101 -10.42 -10.47 -1.24
N VAL A 102 -9.51 -9.57 -0.83
CA VAL A 102 -9.73 -8.12 -0.81
C VAL A 102 -9.96 -7.53 -2.21
N THR A 103 -9.30 -8.10 -3.22
CA THR A 103 -9.42 -7.61 -4.61
C THR A 103 -10.52 -8.28 -5.41
N GLY A 104 -11.21 -9.28 -4.85
CA GLY A 104 -12.26 -10.04 -5.52
C GLY A 104 -11.74 -10.82 -6.73
N THR A 105 -10.52 -11.35 -6.66
CA THR A 105 -9.87 -12.11 -7.74
C THR A 105 -9.82 -13.60 -7.41
N SER A 106 -9.81 -14.45 -8.44
CA SER A 106 -9.86 -15.90 -8.30
C SER A 106 -8.54 -16.60 -8.56
N SER A 107 -7.50 -15.86 -8.96
CA SER A 107 -6.18 -16.41 -9.25
C SER A 107 -5.05 -15.45 -8.90
N ALA A 108 -3.85 -16.00 -8.67
CA ALA A 108 -2.64 -15.21 -8.43
C ALA A 108 -2.34 -14.25 -9.60
N PHE A 109 -2.56 -14.70 -10.83
CA PHE A 109 -2.41 -13.85 -12.02
C PHE A 109 -3.33 -12.64 -11.98
N GLU A 110 -4.63 -12.84 -11.74
CA GLU A 110 -5.61 -11.76 -11.65
C GLU A 110 -5.29 -10.81 -10.49
N PHE A 111 -4.93 -11.35 -9.32
CA PHE A 111 -4.51 -10.54 -8.19
C PHE A 111 -3.32 -9.65 -8.53
N LEU A 112 -2.26 -10.19 -9.14
CA LEU A 112 -1.09 -9.40 -9.53
C LEU A 112 -1.42 -8.34 -10.59
N GLN A 113 -2.32 -8.64 -11.53
CA GLN A 113 -2.81 -7.62 -12.48
C GLN A 113 -3.60 -6.52 -11.77
N ARG A 114 -4.46 -6.89 -10.82
CA ARG A 114 -5.25 -5.95 -10.03
C ARG A 114 -4.38 -5.10 -9.09
N ALA A 115 -3.34 -5.71 -8.51
CA ALA A 115 -2.40 -5.04 -7.61
C ALA A 115 -1.71 -3.82 -8.25
N LYS A 116 -1.54 -3.79 -9.57
CA LYS A 116 -1.00 -2.64 -10.31
C LYS A 116 -1.84 -1.37 -10.17
N GLN A 117 -3.12 -1.49 -9.83
CA GLN A 117 -4.02 -0.34 -9.66
C GLN A 117 -3.86 0.32 -8.29
N PHE A 118 -3.26 -0.39 -7.33
CA PHE A 118 -3.00 0.13 -5.99
C PHE A 118 -1.62 0.77 -5.93
N GLN A 119 -1.56 2.00 -6.43
CA GLN A 119 -0.38 2.85 -6.41
C GLN A 119 -0.77 4.29 -6.09
N THR A 120 0.21 5.09 -5.66
CA THR A 120 0.00 6.50 -5.27
C THR A 120 0.65 7.48 -6.23
N ALA A 121 1.55 7.03 -7.11
CA ALA A 121 2.33 7.88 -7.99
C ALA A 121 1.46 8.76 -8.91
N ASP A 122 0.32 8.23 -9.36
CA ASP A 122 -0.63 8.90 -10.25
C ASP A 122 -1.46 10.00 -9.56
N VAL A 123 -1.54 9.99 -8.21
CA VAL A 123 -2.38 10.92 -7.45
C VAL A 123 -1.61 11.80 -6.47
N SER A 124 -0.39 11.43 -6.08
CA SER A 124 0.37 12.11 -5.02
C SER A 124 0.61 13.59 -5.29
N ALA A 125 0.81 13.98 -6.55
CA ALA A 125 0.97 15.39 -6.92
C ALA A 125 -0.34 16.22 -6.81
N SER A 126 -1.50 15.55 -6.69
CA SER A 126 -2.79 16.22 -6.49
C SER A 126 -3.11 16.47 -5.01
N ILE A 127 -2.35 15.89 -4.09
CA ILE A 127 -2.52 16.07 -2.64
C ILE A 127 -2.17 17.50 -2.25
N ARG A 128 -3.10 18.18 -1.58
CA ARG A 128 -2.99 19.57 -1.11
C ARG A 128 -3.10 19.68 0.41
N GLN A 129 -3.42 18.60 1.08
CA GLN A 129 -3.69 18.50 2.50
C GLN A 129 -2.41 18.60 3.34
N ASP A 130 -2.57 18.74 4.66
CA ASP A 130 -1.51 18.43 5.60
C ASP A 130 -1.37 16.91 5.71
N VAL A 131 -0.15 16.42 5.57
CA VAL A 131 0.13 14.98 5.51
C VAL A 131 1.09 14.58 6.62
N LEU A 132 0.69 13.58 7.41
CA LEU A 132 1.54 12.87 8.35
C LEU A 132 1.88 11.48 7.79
N LEU A 133 3.16 11.22 7.56
CA LEU A 133 3.67 9.93 7.10
C LEU A 133 4.40 9.22 8.23
N LEU A 134 3.89 8.07 8.64
CA LEU A 134 4.48 7.23 9.68
C LEU A 134 5.05 5.96 9.06
N ALA A 135 6.22 5.50 9.53
CA ALA A 135 6.84 4.26 9.09
C ALA A 135 7.67 3.60 10.19
N GLY A 136 7.77 2.28 10.16
CA GLY A 136 8.70 1.50 10.95
C GLY A 136 10.02 1.31 10.20
N SER A 137 11.16 1.49 10.88
CA SER A 137 12.50 1.37 10.28
C SER A 137 12.85 -0.04 9.82
N GLU A 138 12.17 -1.05 10.34
CA GLU A 138 12.38 -2.47 10.04
C GLU A 138 11.07 -3.14 9.59
N ASP A 139 10.24 -2.39 8.88
CA ASP A 139 9.01 -2.93 8.32
C ASP A 139 9.31 -4.05 7.33
N HIS A 140 8.84 -5.26 7.65
CA HIS A 140 9.08 -6.46 6.84
C HIS A 140 8.13 -6.60 5.64
N TYR A 141 7.08 -5.79 5.57
CA TYR A 141 6.13 -5.77 4.45
C TYR A 141 6.42 -4.61 3.50
N VAL A 142 6.53 -3.38 4.03
CA VAL A 142 6.70 -2.16 3.25
C VAL A 142 8.14 -1.68 3.35
N PRO A 143 8.93 -1.80 2.28
CA PRO A 143 10.30 -1.29 2.28
C PRO A 143 10.34 0.21 2.53
N ILE A 144 11.29 0.67 3.33
CA ILE A 144 11.47 2.09 3.70
C ILE A 144 11.61 3.01 2.48
N GLU A 145 12.09 2.49 1.36
CA GLU A 145 12.19 3.23 0.10
C GLU A 145 10.82 3.71 -0.38
N GLN A 146 9.73 2.97 -0.16
CA GLN A 146 8.39 3.41 -0.52
C GLN A 146 7.93 4.61 0.30
N TRP A 147 8.31 4.69 1.58
CA TRP A 147 8.07 5.87 2.40
C TRP A 147 8.84 7.10 1.89
N HIS A 148 10.13 6.94 1.56
CA HIS A 148 10.91 8.00 0.94
C HIS A 148 10.34 8.43 -0.42
N ASP A 149 9.87 7.48 -1.23
CA ASP A 149 9.23 7.76 -2.51
C ASP A 149 7.94 8.57 -2.30
N GLN A 150 7.13 8.21 -1.30
CA GLN A 150 5.91 8.94 -1.00
C GLN A 150 6.19 10.39 -0.61
N ILE A 151 7.19 10.64 0.24
CA ILE A 151 7.61 12.00 0.60
C ILE A 151 7.98 12.80 -0.67
N ARG A 152 8.78 12.21 -1.57
CA ARG A 152 9.20 12.86 -2.82
C ARG A 152 8.04 13.14 -3.78
N MET A 153 7.00 12.32 -3.78
CA MET A 153 5.84 12.45 -4.67
C MET A 153 4.83 13.50 -4.21
N LEU A 154 4.81 13.87 -2.93
CA LEU A 154 3.88 14.86 -2.34
C LEU A 154 4.31 16.32 -2.63
N LYS A 155 4.49 16.65 -3.89
CA LYS A 155 5.07 17.95 -4.33
C LYS A 155 4.22 19.18 -3.98
N ASN A 156 2.93 18.99 -3.79
CA ASN A 156 1.97 20.09 -3.63
C ASN A 156 1.22 20.01 -2.28
N ALA A 157 1.58 19.10 -1.40
CA ALA A 157 1.00 19.04 -0.06
C ALA A 157 1.26 20.34 0.70
N ARG A 158 0.27 20.82 1.47
CA ARG A 158 0.37 22.05 2.28
C ARG A 158 1.48 21.93 3.33
N SER A 159 1.57 20.80 3.97
CA SER A 159 2.68 20.43 4.84
C SER A 159 2.93 18.91 4.82
N ILE A 160 4.17 18.50 5.12
CA ILE A 160 4.54 17.10 5.28
C ILE A 160 5.26 16.96 6.62
N THR A 161 4.70 16.15 7.51
CA THR A 161 5.39 15.65 8.69
C THR A 161 5.70 14.17 8.47
N ALA A 162 6.96 13.80 8.62
CA ALA A 162 7.42 12.44 8.39
C ALA A 162 8.07 11.90 9.68
N ARG A 163 7.56 10.80 10.21
CA ARG A 163 8.03 10.16 11.44
C ARG A 163 8.46 8.73 11.14
N LEU A 164 9.73 8.43 11.42
CA LEU A 164 10.28 7.08 11.36
C LEU A 164 10.44 6.56 12.80
N PHE A 165 9.78 5.45 13.09
CA PHE A 165 9.89 4.75 14.36
C PHE A 165 11.01 3.73 14.32
N THR A 166 11.73 3.60 15.42
CA THR A 166 12.93 2.78 15.51
C THR A 166 12.81 1.69 16.59
N ARG A 167 13.81 0.82 16.63
CA ARG A 167 13.90 -0.25 17.62
C ARG A 167 13.96 0.27 19.07
N SER A 168 14.55 1.44 19.29
CA SER A 168 14.61 2.06 20.62
C SER A 168 13.23 2.41 21.20
N GLU A 169 12.23 2.55 20.32
CA GLU A 169 10.84 2.82 20.67
C GLU A 169 9.97 1.56 20.65
N SER A 170 10.56 0.38 20.34
CA SER A 170 9.85 -0.88 20.11
C SER A 170 8.78 -0.81 19.01
N ALA A 171 8.93 0.13 18.08
CA ALA A 171 7.94 0.48 17.07
C ALA A 171 8.48 0.36 15.64
N GLN A 172 9.57 -0.36 15.43
CA GLN A 172 10.25 -0.51 14.15
C GLN A 172 9.50 -1.36 13.11
N ASN A 173 8.51 -2.15 13.56
CA ASN A 173 7.81 -3.11 12.73
C ASN A 173 6.62 -2.48 11.99
N HIS A 174 6.04 -3.25 11.06
CA HIS A 174 4.83 -2.85 10.31
C HIS A 174 3.69 -2.46 11.25
N CYS A 175 3.08 -1.30 11.01
CA CYS A 175 2.03 -0.69 11.83
C CYS A 175 2.37 -0.60 13.33
N GLN A 176 3.68 -0.51 13.65
CA GLN A 176 4.22 -0.39 15.01
C GLN A 176 3.64 -1.41 15.99
N VAL A 177 3.40 -2.63 15.53
CA VAL A 177 2.74 -3.70 16.32
C VAL A 177 3.44 -4.04 17.64
N GLY A 178 4.70 -3.62 17.82
CA GLY A 178 5.43 -3.77 19.09
C GLY A 178 5.09 -2.71 20.14
N ASN A 179 4.56 -1.56 19.72
CA ASN A 179 4.17 -0.45 20.61
C ASN A 179 3.03 0.37 19.96
N SER A 180 1.82 -0.11 20.11
CA SER A 180 0.62 0.54 19.55
C SER A 180 0.13 1.76 20.36
N GLY A 181 0.82 2.13 21.42
CA GLY A 181 0.52 3.29 22.26
C GLY A 181 1.27 4.57 21.88
N LEU A 182 2.04 4.56 20.77
CA LEU A 182 2.80 5.71 20.27
C LEU A 182 1.93 6.64 19.41
#